data_6bb0effcce629188bdef34bcf99292ba
#
_entry.id   6bb0effcce629188bdef34bcf99292ba
#
_cell.length_a   1.000
_cell.length_b   1.000
_cell.length_c   1.000
_cell.angle_alpha   90.00
_cell.angle_beta   90.00
_cell.angle_gamma   90.00
#
_symmetry.space_group_name_H-M   'P 1'
#
loop_
_entity.id
_entity.type
_entity.pdbx_description
1 polymer ?
#
loop_
_entity_poly.entity_id
_entity_poly.type
_entity_poly.pdbx_seq_one_letter_code
_entity_poly.pdbx_strand_id
1 'polypeptide(L)'
;MPLILQSAEESNRAYASRLEASFIDKNSKKMNIDLRDAVSRNFGFGDFIFINPRTMEEVARVHNLKELQNVIFSVPAESLQYHIIRNHVSRWLYSRAIFPVAEFLKQIRWEGLQDIDAHRKIIFEAIVKYRKMKNQGVVAVFQRDRFDRYSHFARIGDGSLGGKGRGLAFIDNMVKRHPEFSEFENASVVIPKTVVLCTDIFDEFMDTNLLYQLALSDADDDTILRAFLKAKLPDRLVEDFFAFFDVVKAPIAIRSSSLLEDSHYQPFAGIYSTYMIPYLEDKYEMLRMLSDAIKGVYASVYYRDSKAYMQATSNVIDQEKMAVILQEVVGTQYGDRYYPAISGVARSINYYPINDETAEEGTVSLALGLGKYIVDGGLTLRVCPYHPDKVLQTSEMEIALRETQTRFYALDLKNNGHNFSLDDGFNLLKLTVKDAENDGALDYIASTYDPYDMVIRDGIYPAAVS
;
A
#
# COMPACT_ATOMS: atom_id res chain seq x y z
N MET A 1 37.09 2.05 20.19
CA MET A 1 36.63 3.33 19.59
C MET A 1 37.60 3.66 18.46
N PRO A 2 37.15 3.95 17.26
CA PRO A 2 38.04 4.28 16.16
C PRO A 2 38.81 5.58 16.47
N LEU A 3 40.09 5.60 16.16
CA LEU A 3 40.99 6.71 16.39
C LEU A 3 41.60 7.19 15.07
N ILE A 4 41.70 8.50 14.90
CA ILE A 4 42.42 9.13 13.80
C ILE A 4 43.51 10.02 14.39
N LEU A 5 44.74 9.76 14.05
CA LEU A 5 45.90 10.54 14.49
C LEU A 5 46.38 11.39 13.33
N GLN A 6 46.41 12.71 13.54
CA GLN A 6 47.00 13.66 12.60
C GLN A 6 48.33 14.14 13.08
N SER A 7 49.38 14.01 12.28
CA SER A 7 50.70 14.53 12.61
C SER A 7 51.43 15.03 11.36
N ALA A 8 52.30 16.02 11.55
CA ALA A 8 53.26 16.46 10.55
C ALA A 8 54.56 15.59 10.58
N GLU A 9 54.75 14.79 11.60
CA GLU A 9 55.90 13.93 11.79
C GLU A 9 55.57 12.49 11.36
N GLU A 10 56.26 12.00 10.35
CA GLU A 10 56.06 10.64 9.82
C GLU A 10 56.35 9.53 10.87
N SER A 11 57.30 9.83 11.81
CA SER A 11 57.59 8.93 12.93
C SER A 11 56.37 8.53 13.75
N ASN A 12 55.36 9.38 13.81
CA ASN A 12 54.09 9.11 14.52
C ASN A 12 53.18 8.08 13.80
N ARG A 13 53.50 7.68 12.56
CA ARG A 13 52.79 6.61 11.85
C ARG A 13 52.94 5.26 12.58
N ALA A 14 54.14 4.95 13.08
CA ALA A 14 54.40 3.75 13.85
C ALA A 14 53.64 3.77 15.19
N TYR A 15 53.46 4.94 15.78
CA TYR A 15 52.67 5.10 17.02
C TYR A 15 51.19 4.93 16.74
N ALA A 16 50.69 5.51 15.65
CA ALA A 16 49.29 5.31 15.20
C ALA A 16 49.00 3.83 14.97
N SER A 17 49.89 3.10 14.30
CA SER A 17 49.74 1.66 14.05
C SER A 17 49.65 0.86 15.34
N ARG A 18 50.40 1.19 16.39
CA ARG A 18 50.33 0.52 17.72
C ARG A 18 48.98 0.77 18.40
N LEU A 19 48.37 1.92 18.15
CA LEU A 19 47.05 2.28 18.68
C LEU A 19 45.89 1.83 17.77
N GLU A 20 46.19 1.11 16.70
CA GLU A 20 45.20 0.74 15.67
C GLU A 20 44.44 1.98 15.11
N ALA A 21 45.11 3.15 15.10
CA ALA A 21 44.58 4.40 14.64
C ALA A 21 44.90 4.63 13.14
N SER A 22 43.99 5.29 12.42
CA SER A 22 44.29 5.78 11.08
C SER A 22 45.23 6.98 11.14
N PHE A 23 46.37 6.91 10.46
CA PHE A 23 47.34 8.02 10.40
C PHE A 23 47.08 8.95 9.23
N ILE A 24 47.04 10.25 9.47
CA ILE A 24 46.92 11.32 8.48
C ILE A 24 48.14 12.21 8.57
N ASP A 25 48.88 12.30 7.47
CA ASP A 25 50.00 13.22 7.34
C ASP A 25 49.50 14.64 7.06
N LYS A 26 49.74 15.59 7.97
CA LYS A 26 49.37 17.02 7.83
C LYS A 26 50.06 17.74 6.70
N ASN A 27 51.22 17.25 6.24
CA ASN A 27 51.99 17.83 5.16
C ASN A 27 51.59 17.29 3.79
N SER A 28 50.71 16.25 3.75
CA SER A 28 50.26 15.69 2.50
C SER A 28 49.35 16.67 1.71
N LYS A 29 49.61 16.82 0.43
CA LYS A 29 48.73 17.58 -0.49
C LYS A 29 47.32 16.94 -0.57
N LYS A 30 47.19 15.70 -0.17
CA LYS A 30 45.93 14.93 -0.15
C LYS A 30 45.32 14.82 1.24
N MET A 31 45.82 15.59 2.23
CA MET A 31 45.36 15.49 3.64
C MET A 31 43.84 15.50 3.78
N ASN A 32 43.12 16.38 3.08
CA ASN A 32 41.67 16.48 3.16
C ASN A 32 40.95 15.21 2.58
N ILE A 33 41.55 14.60 1.55
CA ILE A 33 41.04 13.37 0.95
C ILE A 33 41.26 12.20 1.92
N ASP A 34 42.50 12.09 2.42
CA ASP A 34 42.91 11.04 3.37
C ASP A 34 42.09 11.13 4.68
N LEU A 35 41.82 12.35 5.16
CA LEU A 35 40.98 12.60 6.32
C LEU A 35 39.51 12.17 6.07
N ARG A 36 38.95 12.60 4.93
CA ARG A 36 37.59 12.21 4.55
C ARG A 36 37.45 10.69 4.43
N ASP A 37 38.44 10.03 3.82
CA ASP A 37 38.44 8.58 3.66
C ASP A 37 38.63 7.85 5.00
N ALA A 38 39.45 8.38 5.89
CA ALA A 38 39.63 7.85 7.24
C ALA A 38 38.34 8.01 8.07
N VAL A 39 37.70 9.18 8.00
CA VAL A 39 36.41 9.42 8.66
C VAL A 39 35.33 8.50 8.10
N SER A 40 35.22 8.38 6.78
CA SER A 40 34.23 7.48 6.15
C SER A 40 34.42 6.03 6.58
N ARG A 41 35.68 5.52 6.55
CA ARG A 41 35.99 4.14 6.94
C ARG A 41 35.79 3.87 8.44
N ASN A 42 36.25 4.78 9.30
CA ASN A 42 36.24 4.58 10.75
C ASN A 42 34.87 4.80 11.39
N PHE A 43 34.08 5.75 10.86
CA PHE A 43 32.80 6.14 11.42
C PHE A 43 31.58 5.70 10.58
N GLY A 44 31.82 5.10 9.40
CA GLY A 44 30.76 4.59 8.51
C GLY A 44 29.99 5.68 7.76
N PHE A 45 30.56 6.89 7.59
CA PHE A 45 29.94 7.91 6.76
C PHE A 45 30.07 7.57 5.26
N GLY A 46 29.14 8.07 4.44
CA GLY A 46 29.10 7.77 3.02
C GLY A 46 28.43 6.44 2.71
N ASP A 47 28.58 5.94 1.48
CA ASP A 47 27.98 4.67 1.06
C ASP A 47 28.57 3.49 1.82
N PHE A 48 27.76 2.44 2.00
CA PHE A 48 28.28 1.18 2.49
C PHE A 48 28.77 0.35 1.31
N ILE A 49 30.05 -0.01 1.34
CA ILE A 49 30.70 -0.78 0.28
C ILE A 49 31.00 -2.17 0.80
N PHE A 50 30.37 -3.17 0.22
CA PHE A 50 30.75 -4.56 0.42
C PHE A 50 31.98 -4.86 -0.40
N ILE A 51 32.98 -5.45 0.22
CA ILE A 51 34.26 -5.80 -0.43
C ILE A 51 34.51 -7.32 -0.36
N ASN A 52 35.23 -7.84 -1.35
CA ASN A 52 35.80 -9.16 -1.25
C ASN A 52 36.97 -9.12 -0.25
N PRO A 53 36.95 -9.92 0.84
CA PRO A 53 37.99 -9.84 1.88
C PRO A 53 39.39 -10.30 1.41
N ARG A 54 39.50 -11.00 0.28
CA ARG A 54 40.78 -11.48 -0.26
C ARG A 54 41.39 -10.52 -1.26
N THR A 55 40.56 -9.97 -2.18
CA THR A 55 41.04 -9.08 -3.25
C THR A 55 40.90 -7.61 -2.88
N MET A 56 40.12 -7.29 -1.84
CA MET A 56 39.76 -5.93 -1.43
C MET A 56 38.97 -5.15 -2.49
N GLU A 57 38.44 -5.82 -3.50
CA GLU A 57 37.61 -5.23 -4.55
C GLU A 57 36.18 -5.06 -4.08
N GLU A 58 35.54 -4.02 -4.61
CA GLU A 58 34.12 -3.76 -4.36
C GLU A 58 33.25 -4.83 -5.03
N VAL A 59 32.31 -5.42 -4.27
CA VAL A 59 31.35 -6.41 -4.79
C VAL A 59 29.93 -5.89 -4.79
N ALA A 60 29.60 -4.91 -3.95
CA ALA A 60 28.32 -4.24 -3.95
C ALA A 60 28.44 -2.90 -3.19
N ARG A 61 27.59 -1.93 -3.57
CA ARG A 61 27.49 -0.63 -2.93
C ARG A 61 26.04 -0.33 -2.60
N VAL A 62 25.80 0.24 -1.41
CA VAL A 62 24.47 0.64 -0.96
C VAL A 62 24.49 2.04 -0.38
N HIS A 63 23.50 2.84 -0.75
CA HIS A 63 23.39 4.23 -0.34
C HIS A 63 22.42 4.43 0.83
N ASN A 64 21.46 3.53 0.96
CA ASN A 64 20.37 3.62 1.96
C ASN A 64 19.92 2.26 2.48
N LEU A 65 19.02 2.29 3.46
CA LEU A 65 18.54 1.10 4.15
C LEU A 65 17.73 0.16 3.25
N LYS A 66 17.00 0.69 2.26
CA LYS A 66 16.24 -0.10 1.27
C LYS A 66 17.18 -0.89 0.37
N GLU A 67 18.24 -0.26 -0.12
CA GLU A 67 19.24 -0.93 -0.92
C GLU A 67 19.98 -2.02 -0.13
N LEU A 68 20.37 -1.74 1.14
CA LEU A 68 20.93 -2.76 2.02
C LEU A 68 19.99 -3.96 2.16
N GLN A 69 18.71 -3.71 2.38
CA GLN A 69 17.69 -4.75 2.48
C GLN A 69 17.59 -5.60 1.21
N ASN A 70 17.68 -4.99 0.03
CA ASN A 70 17.57 -5.68 -1.26
C ASN A 70 18.82 -6.50 -1.59
N VAL A 71 20.01 -5.98 -1.26
CA VAL A 71 21.30 -6.56 -1.62
C VAL A 71 21.71 -7.70 -0.66
N ILE A 72 21.18 -7.73 0.58
CA ILE A 72 21.65 -8.62 1.64
C ILE A 72 21.66 -10.11 1.26
N PHE A 73 20.74 -10.56 0.41
CA PHE A 73 20.66 -11.94 -0.08
C PHE A 73 21.55 -12.23 -1.30
N SER A 74 22.00 -11.21 -2.03
CA SER A 74 22.83 -11.33 -3.23
C SER A 74 24.34 -11.15 -2.98
N VAL A 75 24.69 -10.48 -1.87
CA VAL A 75 26.11 -10.26 -1.51
C VAL A 75 26.81 -11.60 -1.24
N PRO A 76 28.04 -11.83 -1.75
CA PRO A 76 28.81 -13.04 -1.44
C PRO A 76 28.96 -13.29 0.06
N ALA A 77 28.85 -14.56 0.47
CA ALA A 77 28.88 -14.96 1.88
C ALA A 77 30.15 -14.47 2.61
N GLU A 78 31.31 -14.60 1.96
CA GLU A 78 32.60 -14.17 2.53
C GLU A 78 32.63 -12.65 2.79
N SER A 79 32.06 -11.86 1.89
CA SER A 79 31.94 -10.40 2.04
C SER A 79 31.01 -10.02 3.19
N LEU A 80 29.83 -10.62 3.23
CA LEU A 80 28.87 -10.37 4.30
C LEU A 80 29.49 -10.71 5.67
N GLN A 81 30.05 -11.90 5.81
CA GLN A 81 30.68 -12.36 7.06
C GLN A 81 31.82 -11.42 7.49
N TYR A 82 32.66 -10.98 6.55
CA TYR A 82 33.74 -10.03 6.82
C TYR A 82 33.22 -8.73 7.45
N HIS A 83 32.11 -8.20 6.91
CA HIS A 83 31.56 -6.93 7.39
C HIS A 83 30.78 -7.05 8.69
N ILE A 84 30.03 -8.12 8.91
CA ILE A 84 29.21 -8.29 10.14
C ILE A 84 30.10 -8.56 11.37
N ILE A 85 31.09 -9.45 11.26
CA ILE A 85 32.01 -9.76 12.37
C ILE A 85 32.77 -8.51 12.83
N ARG A 86 33.09 -7.61 11.92
CA ARG A 86 33.78 -6.35 12.21
C ARG A 86 32.86 -5.20 12.59
N ASN A 87 31.56 -5.46 12.70
CA ASN A 87 30.53 -4.46 13.01
C ASN A 87 30.49 -3.28 12.02
N HIS A 88 30.91 -3.48 10.77
CA HIS A 88 30.88 -2.42 9.77
C HIS A 88 29.46 -1.99 9.44
N VAL A 89 28.52 -2.93 9.33
CA VAL A 89 27.09 -2.65 9.09
C VAL A 89 26.50 -1.84 10.24
N SER A 90 26.76 -2.24 11.50
CA SER A 90 26.27 -1.51 12.69
C SER A 90 26.82 -0.07 12.72
N ARG A 91 28.13 0.12 12.44
CA ARG A 91 28.73 1.47 12.39
C ARG A 91 28.10 2.35 11.32
N TRP A 92 27.86 1.78 10.13
CA TRP A 92 27.20 2.50 9.04
C TRP A 92 25.77 2.88 9.40
N LEU A 93 25.03 2.04 10.09
CA LEU A 93 23.70 2.35 10.61
C LEU A 93 23.72 3.43 11.69
N TYR A 94 24.73 3.40 12.60
CA TYR A 94 24.94 4.46 13.58
C TYR A 94 25.17 5.82 12.96
N SER A 95 26.00 5.91 11.91
CA SER A 95 26.25 7.17 11.21
C SER A 95 25.02 7.80 10.57
N ARG A 96 23.95 7.00 10.41
CA ARG A 96 22.64 7.41 9.87
C ARG A 96 21.56 7.58 10.92
N ALA A 97 21.95 7.59 12.20
CA ALA A 97 21.02 7.65 13.34
C ALA A 97 19.98 6.51 13.37
N ILE A 98 20.29 5.35 12.77
CA ILE A 98 19.45 4.15 12.80
C ILE A 98 19.85 3.30 14.04
N PHE A 99 19.81 3.94 15.20
CA PHE A 99 20.32 3.38 16.46
C PHE A 99 19.69 2.04 16.86
N PRO A 100 18.35 1.84 16.77
CA PRO A 100 17.75 0.58 17.22
C PRO A 100 18.27 -0.65 16.47
N VAL A 101 18.44 -0.55 15.14
CA VAL A 101 18.99 -1.66 14.34
C VAL A 101 20.48 -1.81 14.58
N ALA A 102 21.21 -0.70 14.66
CA ALA A 102 22.65 -0.71 14.89
C ALA A 102 23.01 -1.38 16.23
N GLU A 103 22.31 -1.03 17.32
CA GLU A 103 22.50 -1.64 18.63
C GLU A 103 22.13 -3.13 18.62
N PHE A 104 21.00 -3.48 18.03
CA PHE A 104 20.57 -4.87 17.91
C PHE A 104 21.61 -5.71 17.20
N LEU A 105 22.07 -5.30 16.02
CA LEU A 105 23.07 -6.04 15.24
C LEU A 105 24.42 -6.11 15.94
N LYS A 106 24.82 -5.08 16.72
CA LYS A 106 26.07 -5.05 17.46
C LYS A 106 26.11 -6.07 18.62
N GLN A 107 24.95 -6.38 19.20
CA GLN A 107 24.84 -7.32 20.32
C GLN A 107 24.87 -8.79 19.89
N ILE A 108 24.69 -9.08 18.59
CA ILE A 108 24.66 -10.44 18.08
C ILE A 108 26.06 -11.04 18.08
N ARG A 109 26.19 -12.23 18.62
CA ARG A 109 27.42 -13.04 18.56
C ARG A 109 27.42 -13.83 17.24
N TRP A 110 27.91 -13.21 16.18
CA TRP A 110 27.90 -13.78 14.83
C TRP A 110 28.72 -15.09 14.70
N GLU A 111 29.74 -15.26 15.49
CA GLU A 111 30.62 -16.42 15.48
C GLU A 111 29.93 -17.72 15.95
N GLY A 112 28.83 -17.60 16.67
CA GLY A 112 28.01 -18.74 17.13
C GLY A 112 27.01 -19.26 16.11
N LEU A 113 26.81 -18.55 15.01
CA LEU A 113 25.87 -18.89 13.95
C LEU A 113 26.67 -19.42 12.74
N GLN A 114 26.58 -20.71 12.46
CA GLN A 114 27.32 -21.34 11.36
C GLN A 114 26.69 -21.10 9.98
N ASP A 115 25.42 -20.71 9.93
CA ASP A 115 24.65 -20.51 8.69
C ASP A 115 24.61 -19.03 8.30
N ILE A 116 25.18 -18.74 7.13
CA ILE A 116 25.20 -17.37 6.56
C ILE A 116 23.78 -16.89 6.19
N ASP A 117 22.88 -17.78 5.82
CA ASP A 117 21.52 -17.42 5.47
C ASP A 117 20.71 -17.04 6.72
N ALA A 118 21.02 -17.61 7.88
CA ALA A 118 20.52 -17.13 9.16
C ALA A 118 20.99 -15.69 9.45
N HIS A 119 22.26 -15.36 9.17
CA HIS A 119 22.76 -13.99 9.30
C HIS A 119 22.01 -13.02 8.39
N ARG A 120 21.79 -13.38 7.12
CA ARG A 120 21.02 -12.59 6.16
C ARG A 120 19.62 -12.31 6.67
N LYS A 121 18.94 -13.35 7.14
CA LYS A 121 17.56 -13.28 7.65
C LYS A 121 17.46 -12.37 8.88
N ILE A 122 18.37 -12.47 9.82
CA ILE A 122 18.39 -11.62 11.02
C ILE A 122 18.56 -10.14 10.65
N ILE A 123 19.51 -9.83 9.77
CA ILE A 123 19.73 -8.44 9.33
C ILE A 123 18.49 -7.92 8.57
N PHE A 124 17.96 -8.71 7.66
CA PHE A 124 16.79 -8.39 6.89
C PHE A 124 15.56 -8.12 7.78
N GLU A 125 15.27 -9.02 8.73
CA GLU A 125 14.14 -8.88 9.65
C GLU A 125 14.28 -7.65 10.56
N ALA A 126 15.50 -7.38 11.06
CA ALA A 126 15.75 -6.19 11.86
C ALA A 126 15.50 -4.89 11.07
N ILE A 127 15.93 -4.85 9.82
CA ILE A 127 15.67 -3.71 8.92
C ILE A 127 14.18 -3.55 8.64
N VAL A 128 13.49 -4.64 8.30
CA VAL A 128 12.04 -4.62 8.03
C VAL A 128 11.26 -4.17 9.25
N LYS A 129 11.57 -4.72 10.42
CA LYS A 129 10.94 -4.34 11.70
C LYS A 129 11.13 -2.85 12.00
N TYR A 130 12.35 -2.34 11.85
CA TYR A 130 12.64 -0.91 12.05
C TYR A 130 11.88 -0.02 11.06
N ARG A 131 11.86 -0.39 9.78
CA ARG A 131 11.12 0.38 8.76
C ARG A 131 9.62 0.39 9.03
N LYS A 132 9.05 -0.76 9.43
CA LYS A 132 7.65 -0.84 9.87
C LYS A 132 7.39 0.05 11.09
N MET A 133 8.27 -0.01 12.10
CA MET A 133 8.14 0.80 13.31
C MET A 133 8.26 2.31 13.03
N LYS A 134 9.20 2.72 12.17
CA LYS A 134 9.40 4.13 11.82
C LYS A 134 8.21 4.72 11.06
N ASN A 135 7.49 3.89 10.32
CA ASN A 135 6.27 4.29 9.58
C ASN A 135 5.01 4.26 10.46
N GLN A 136 5.13 3.95 11.76
CA GLN A 136 4.00 3.99 12.68
C GLN A 136 3.62 5.43 13.02
N GLY A 137 2.35 5.79 12.75
CA GLY A 137 1.75 7.05 13.19
C GLY A 137 2.07 8.28 12.35
N VAL A 138 2.81 8.16 11.26
CA VAL A 138 3.10 9.26 10.32
C VAL A 138 2.73 8.85 8.92
N VAL A 139 1.88 9.64 8.26
CA VAL A 139 1.66 9.50 6.82
C VAL A 139 2.95 9.89 6.11
N ALA A 140 3.67 8.92 5.60
CA ALA A 140 4.96 9.15 4.95
C ALA A 140 4.77 9.99 3.68
N VAL A 141 5.65 10.95 3.46
CA VAL A 141 5.76 11.60 2.14
C VAL A 141 6.28 10.57 1.15
N PHE A 142 5.64 10.47 0.00
CA PHE A 142 6.06 9.57 -1.08
C PHE A 142 7.47 9.96 -1.55
N GLN A 143 8.36 9.00 -1.51
CA GLN A 143 9.73 9.14 -1.99
C GLN A 143 10.04 7.94 -2.89
N ARG A 144 10.36 8.19 -4.15
CA ARG A 144 10.58 7.18 -5.19
C ARG A 144 11.60 6.11 -4.79
N ASP A 145 12.69 6.55 -4.17
CA ASP A 145 13.77 5.70 -3.69
C ASP A 145 13.42 4.88 -2.44
N ARG A 146 12.38 5.26 -1.71
CA ARG A 146 11.98 4.63 -0.44
C ARG A 146 10.64 3.88 -0.51
N PHE A 147 9.81 4.18 -1.51
CA PHE A 147 8.57 3.46 -1.71
C PHE A 147 8.84 2.05 -2.27
N ASP A 148 8.42 1.02 -1.57
CA ASP A 148 8.64 -0.38 -1.92
C ASP A 148 7.50 -1.28 -1.41
N ARG A 149 7.68 -2.61 -1.57
CA ARG A 149 6.69 -3.61 -1.14
C ARG A 149 6.32 -3.56 0.35
N TYR A 150 7.13 -2.92 1.19
CA TYR A 150 6.89 -2.77 2.64
C TYR A 150 6.29 -1.41 3.00
N SER A 151 6.13 -0.54 2.03
CA SER A 151 5.45 0.76 2.19
C SER A 151 3.97 0.57 1.90
N HIS A 152 3.11 0.78 2.89
CA HIS A 152 1.67 0.56 2.73
C HIS A 152 0.88 1.85 2.53
N PHE A 153 1.34 2.97 3.11
CA PHE A 153 0.63 4.24 3.02
C PHE A 153 1.60 5.41 2.81
N ALA A 154 1.35 6.22 1.79
CA ALA A 154 2.14 7.43 1.50
C ALA A 154 1.25 8.54 0.93
N ARG A 155 1.72 9.80 0.99
CA ARG A 155 1.08 10.97 0.38
C ARG A 155 2.00 11.67 -0.61
N ILE A 156 1.42 12.23 -1.66
CA ILE A 156 2.07 13.16 -2.59
C ILE A 156 1.40 14.51 -2.42
N GLY A 157 2.19 15.53 -2.14
CA GLY A 157 1.73 16.88 -1.78
C GLY A 157 1.72 17.14 -0.29
N ASP A 158 1.43 18.37 0.09
CA ASP A 158 1.42 18.87 1.48
C ASP A 158 0.03 19.31 1.96
N GLY A 159 -0.97 19.25 1.09
CA GLY A 159 -2.35 19.54 1.40
C GLY A 159 -3.06 18.49 2.26
N SER A 160 -4.38 18.56 2.31
CA SER A 160 -5.20 17.59 3.04
C SER A 160 -5.29 16.25 2.30
N LEU A 161 -5.40 15.16 3.07
CA LEU A 161 -5.69 13.81 2.55
C LEU A 161 -7.17 13.60 2.21
N GLY A 162 -8.03 14.56 2.54
CA GLY A 162 -9.48 14.39 2.53
C GLY A 162 -9.98 13.43 3.62
N GLY A 163 -11.27 13.19 3.67
CA GLY A 163 -11.92 12.40 4.69
C GLY A 163 -11.50 10.92 4.66
N LYS A 164 -11.75 10.24 3.54
CA LYS A 164 -11.38 8.80 3.39
C LYS A 164 -9.88 8.57 3.58
N GLY A 165 -9.01 9.48 3.07
CA GLY A 165 -7.57 9.39 3.24
C GLY A 165 -7.13 9.47 4.70
N ARG A 166 -7.75 10.36 5.49
CA ARG A 166 -7.51 10.45 6.94
C ARG A 166 -7.99 9.20 7.68
N GLY A 167 -9.17 8.69 7.32
CA GLY A 167 -9.71 7.45 7.89
C GLY A 167 -8.79 6.26 7.64
N LEU A 168 -8.29 6.07 6.41
CA LEU A 168 -7.33 5.02 6.08
C LEU A 168 -6.01 5.18 6.85
N ALA A 169 -5.48 6.39 6.97
CA ALA A 169 -4.27 6.67 7.75
C ALA A 169 -4.45 6.34 9.24
N PHE A 170 -5.63 6.64 9.79
CA PHE A 170 -5.98 6.30 11.17
C PHE A 170 -6.03 4.77 11.37
N ILE A 171 -6.69 4.04 10.47
CA ILE A 171 -6.78 2.57 10.54
C ILE A 171 -5.41 1.93 10.38
N ASP A 172 -4.58 2.40 9.44
CA ASP A 172 -3.19 1.92 9.27
C ASP A 172 -2.38 2.05 10.56
N ASN A 173 -2.50 3.21 11.22
CA ASN A 173 -1.84 3.44 12.50
C ASN A 173 -2.40 2.54 13.62
N MET A 174 -3.71 2.35 13.66
CA MET A 174 -4.37 1.49 14.65
C MET A 174 -3.92 0.03 14.50
N VAL A 175 -3.96 -0.51 13.28
CA VAL A 175 -3.51 -1.88 12.99
C VAL A 175 -2.04 -2.08 13.39
N LYS A 176 -1.17 -1.09 13.15
CA LYS A 176 0.25 -1.17 13.50
C LYS A 176 0.51 -1.10 15.01
N ARG A 177 -0.36 -0.44 15.79
CA ARG A 177 -0.22 -0.29 17.25
C ARG A 177 -0.76 -1.46 18.04
N HIS A 178 -1.61 -2.27 17.43
CA HIS A 178 -2.29 -3.39 18.06
C HIS A 178 -1.68 -4.72 17.62
N PRO A 179 -0.78 -5.34 18.44
CA PRO A 179 -0.07 -6.57 18.06
C PRO A 179 -1.01 -7.74 17.80
N GLU A 180 -2.20 -7.76 18.42
CA GLU A 180 -3.24 -8.78 18.23
C GLU A 180 -3.66 -8.96 16.77
N PHE A 181 -3.56 -7.92 15.93
CA PHE A 181 -3.80 -8.02 14.49
C PHE A 181 -2.69 -8.78 13.72
N SER A 182 -1.59 -9.13 14.40
CA SER A 182 -0.46 -9.85 13.81
C SER A 182 -0.34 -11.29 14.34
N GLU A 183 -1.27 -11.74 15.18
CA GLU A 183 -1.23 -13.06 15.84
C GLU A 183 -1.81 -14.20 15.00
N PHE A 184 -2.37 -13.89 13.84
CA PHE A 184 -2.94 -14.91 12.95
C PHE A 184 -1.83 -15.65 12.18
N GLU A 185 -1.74 -16.99 12.34
CA GLU A 185 -0.68 -17.81 11.71
C GLU A 185 -0.66 -17.71 10.18
N ASN A 186 -1.83 -17.67 9.54
CA ASN A 186 -1.97 -17.72 8.07
C ASN A 186 -2.66 -16.50 7.48
N ALA A 187 -2.85 -15.43 8.26
CA ALA A 187 -3.50 -14.21 7.81
C ALA A 187 -2.78 -12.98 8.35
N SER A 188 -2.82 -11.90 7.60
CA SER A 188 -2.31 -10.60 8.06
C SER A 188 -3.35 -9.51 7.83
N VAL A 189 -3.58 -8.68 8.84
CA VAL A 189 -4.45 -7.50 8.74
C VAL A 189 -3.60 -6.32 8.28
N VAL A 190 -3.85 -5.83 7.08
CA VAL A 190 -3.08 -4.75 6.47
C VAL A 190 -3.98 -3.78 5.71
N ILE A 191 -3.56 -2.53 5.58
CA ILE A 191 -4.12 -1.63 4.59
C ILE A 191 -3.47 -1.96 3.23
N PRO A 192 -4.23 -2.16 2.16
CA PRO A 192 -3.68 -2.30 0.81
C PRO A 192 -2.78 -1.10 0.47
N LYS A 193 -1.80 -1.29 -0.40
CA LYS A 193 -0.89 -0.20 -0.77
C LYS A 193 -1.66 1.00 -1.27
N THR A 194 -1.44 2.12 -0.63
CA THR A 194 -2.20 3.35 -0.83
C THR A 194 -1.26 4.54 -0.99
N VAL A 195 -1.48 5.32 -2.04
CA VAL A 195 -0.87 6.64 -2.22
C VAL A 195 -1.99 7.66 -2.36
N VAL A 196 -1.91 8.74 -1.59
CA VAL A 196 -2.92 9.81 -1.63
C VAL A 196 -2.32 11.05 -2.28
N LEU A 197 -2.94 11.50 -3.37
CA LEU A 197 -2.70 12.83 -3.93
C LEU A 197 -3.45 13.84 -3.07
N CYS A 198 -2.71 14.69 -2.38
CA CYS A 198 -3.29 15.70 -1.49
C CYS A 198 -4.02 16.82 -2.23
N THR A 199 -4.82 17.59 -1.53
CA THR A 199 -5.67 18.65 -2.11
C THR A 199 -4.89 19.76 -2.81
N ASP A 200 -3.63 20.00 -2.47
CA ASP A 200 -2.76 20.96 -3.17
C ASP A 200 -2.46 20.54 -4.63
N ILE A 201 -2.45 19.23 -4.91
CA ILE A 201 -2.33 18.72 -6.29
C ILE A 201 -3.57 19.09 -7.11
N PHE A 202 -4.76 19.01 -6.49
CA PHE A 202 -6.01 19.42 -7.11
C PHE A 202 -5.99 20.94 -7.40
N ASP A 203 -5.60 21.76 -6.42
CA ASP A 203 -5.49 23.21 -6.59
C ASP A 203 -4.53 23.55 -7.74
N GLU A 204 -3.32 22.94 -7.76
CA GLU A 204 -2.34 23.12 -8.82
C GLU A 204 -2.90 22.74 -10.21
N PHE A 205 -3.63 21.63 -10.30
CA PHE A 205 -4.28 21.20 -11.53
C PHE A 205 -5.34 22.18 -12.00
N MET A 206 -6.21 22.64 -11.12
CA MET A 206 -7.28 23.59 -11.45
C MET A 206 -6.73 24.95 -11.88
N ASP A 207 -5.76 25.48 -11.14
CA ASP A 207 -5.15 26.78 -11.41
C ASP A 207 -4.32 26.79 -12.70
N THR A 208 -3.47 25.79 -12.90
CA THR A 208 -2.61 25.70 -14.08
C THR A 208 -3.41 25.61 -15.39
N ASN A 209 -4.54 24.91 -15.34
CA ASN A 209 -5.39 24.71 -16.52
C ASN A 209 -6.55 25.71 -16.60
N LEU A 210 -6.68 26.66 -15.69
CA LEU A 210 -7.72 27.69 -15.64
C LEU A 210 -9.15 27.09 -15.68
N LEU A 211 -9.40 25.99 -14.98
CA LEU A 211 -10.63 25.22 -15.10
C LEU A 211 -11.79 25.77 -14.26
N TYR A 212 -11.54 26.60 -13.24
CA TYR A 212 -12.59 27.06 -12.33
C TYR A 212 -13.75 27.76 -13.03
N GLN A 213 -13.48 28.60 -14.03
CA GLN A 213 -14.53 29.31 -14.73
C GLN A 213 -15.53 28.36 -15.41
N LEU A 214 -15.03 27.30 -16.06
CA LEU A 214 -15.89 26.29 -16.70
C LEU A 214 -16.55 25.39 -15.66
N ALA A 215 -15.79 24.94 -14.70
CA ALA A 215 -16.23 24.02 -13.65
C ALA A 215 -17.41 24.58 -12.83
N LEU A 216 -17.38 25.88 -12.52
CA LEU A 216 -18.42 26.58 -11.77
C LEU A 216 -19.60 27.08 -12.64
N SER A 217 -19.50 26.93 -13.97
CA SER A 217 -20.59 27.31 -14.88
C SER A 217 -21.73 26.29 -14.89
N ASP A 218 -22.81 26.57 -15.63
CA ASP A 218 -23.92 25.65 -15.87
C ASP A 218 -23.65 24.65 -17.02
N ALA A 219 -22.38 24.41 -17.37
CA ALA A 219 -22.01 23.43 -18.39
C ALA A 219 -22.46 22.00 -17.96
N ASP A 220 -22.82 21.19 -18.95
CA ASP A 220 -23.17 19.79 -18.73
C ASP A 220 -21.96 18.94 -18.31
N ASP A 221 -22.22 17.79 -17.70
CA ASP A 221 -21.20 16.91 -17.15
C ASP A 221 -20.20 16.42 -18.20
N ASP A 222 -20.66 16.14 -19.45
CA ASP A 222 -19.82 15.75 -20.56
C ASP A 222 -18.87 16.86 -21.01
N THR A 223 -19.34 18.09 -21.02
CA THR A 223 -18.50 19.26 -21.36
C THR A 223 -17.43 19.48 -20.30
N ILE A 224 -17.78 19.38 -19.00
CA ILE A 224 -16.85 19.46 -17.90
C ILE A 224 -15.83 18.33 -18.01
N LEU A 225 -16.26 17.07 -18.14
CA LEU A 225 -15.37 15.91 -18.24
C LEU A 225 -14.37 16.07 -19.41
N ARG A 226 -14.85 16.44 -20.60
CA ARG A 226 -13.97 16.64 -21.77
C ARG A 226 -12.92 17.72 -21.56
N ALA A 227 -13.25 18.79 -20.86
CA ALA A 227 -12.27 19.84 -20.53
C ALA A 227 -11.20 19.33 -19.55
N PHE A 228 -11.62 18.61 -18.51
CA PHE A 228 -10.70 18.03 -17.53
C PHE A 228 -9.80 16.97 -18.17
N LEU A 229 -10.29 16.13 -19.05
CA LEU A 229 -9.49 15.13 -19.77
C LEU A 229 -8.44 15.76 -20.68
N LYS A 230 -8.71 16.91 -21.29
CA LYS A 230 -7.74 17.67 -22.09
C LYS A 230 -6.69 18.39 -21.25
N ALA A 231 -6.99 18.65 -20.01
CA ALA A 231 -6.10 19.35 -19.09
C ALA A 231 -4.88 18.49 -18.70
N LYS A 232 -3.78 19.12 -18.30
CA LYS A 232 -2.55 18.44 -17.92
C LYS A 232 -2.43 18.32 -16.41
N LEU A 233 -2.17 17.10 -15.92
CA LEU A 233 -1.67 16.90 -14.56
C LEU A 233 -0.26 17.45 -14.41
N PRO A 234 0.20 17.85 -13.20
CA PRO A 234 1.57 18.28 -12.97
C PRO A 234 2.61 17.27 -13.45
N ASP A 235 3.55 17.68 -14.30
CA ASP A 235 4.54 16.79 -14.94
C ASP A 235 5.40 16.02 -13.91
N ARG A 236 5.62 16.59 -12.74
CA ARG A 236 6.38 15.95 -11.64
C ARG A 236 5.75 14.65 -11.13
N LEU A 237 4.46 14.45 -11.33
CA LEU A 237 3.75 13.23 -10.91
C LEU A 237 4.09 12.01 -11.76
N VAL A 238 4.55 12.19 -13.00
CA VAL A 238 4.83 11.09 -13.94
C VAL A 238 5.82 10.09 -13.35
N GLU A 239 6.93 10.59 -12.83
CA GLU A 239 7.96 9.76 -12.23
C GLU A 239 7.49 9.11 -10.92
N ASP A 240 6.63 9.80 -10.15
CA ASP A 240 6.04 9.25 -8.94
C ASP A 240 5.08 8.10 -9.27
N PHE A 241 4.29 8.23 -10.34
CA PHE A 241 3.41 7.17 -10.82
C PHE A 241 4.20 5.97 -11.35
N PHE A 242 5.30 6.19 -12.07
CA PHE A 242 6.16 5.09 -12.50
C PHE A 242 6.75 4.33 -11.31
N ALA A 243 7.23 5.03 -10.29
CA ALA A 243 7.72 4.41 -9.07
C ALA A 243 6.60 3.64 -8.31
N PHE A 244 5.38 4.15 -8.34
CA PHE A 244 4.20 3.46 -7.79
C PHE A 244 3.90 2.16 -8.57
N PHE A 245 3.90 2.20 -9.92
CA PHE A 245 3.69 1.02 -10.76
C PHE A 245 4.79 -0.03 -10.64
N ASP A 246 6.01 0.34 -10.24
CA ASP A 246 7.08 -0.62 -9.99
C ASP A 246 6.81 -1.49 -8.77
N VAL A 247 6.04 -0.99 -7.83
CA VAL A 247 5.73 -1.66 -6.57
C VAL A 247 4.36 -2.33 -6.58
N VAL A 248 3.35 -1.68 -7.18
CA VAL A 248 1.97 -2.18 -7.24
C VAL A 248 1.77 -2.90 -8.57
N LYS A 249 1.67 -4.23 -8.50
CA LYS A 249 1.50 -5.14 -9.66
C LYS A 249 0.09 -5.74 -9.69
N ALA A 250 -0.90 -4.99 -9.22
CA ALA A 250 -2.31 -5.36 -9.16
C ALA A 250 -3.16 -4.21 -9.73
N PRO A 251 -4.44 -4.43 -10.02
CA PRO A 251 -5.37 -3.36 -10.38
C PRO A 251 -5.38 -2.25 -9.33
N ILE A 252 -5.64 -1.03 -9.76
CA ILE A 252 -5.64 0.17 -8.91
C ILE A 252 -7.02 0.76 -8.87
N ALA A 253 -7.55 1.00 -7.68
CA ALA A 253 -8.75 1.80 -7.44
C ALA A 253 -8.35 3.26 -7.26
N ILE A 254 -9.01 4.14 -8.03
CA ILE A 254 -8.86 5.59 -7.98
C ILE A 254 -10.13 6.15 -7.33
N ARG A 255 -10.01 6.64 -6.12
CA ARG A 255 -11.14 6.99 -5.26
C ARG A 255 -11.08 8.45 -4.85
N SER A 256 -12.24 9.09 -4.84
CA SER A 256 -12.41 10.42 -4.25
C SER A 256 -12.10 10.42 -2.75
N SER A 257 -11.56 11.51 -2.26
CA SER A 257 -11.38 11.78 -0.84
C SER A 257 -11.55 13.29 -0.59
N SER A 258 -12.79 13.73 -0.58
CA SER A 258 -13.08 15.14 -0.35
C SER A 258 -13.02 15.50 1.14
N LEU A 259 -12.99 16.80 1.44
CA LEU A 259 -13.03 17.29 2.82
C LEU A 259 -14.40 17.07 3.46
N LEU A 260 -15.47 17.04 2.66
CA LEU A 260 -16.85 16.96 3.12
C LEU A 260 -17.36 15.51 3.26
N GLU A 261 -16.69 14.51 2.66
CA GLU A 261 -17.14 13.12 2.68
C GLU A 261 -17.32 12.53 4.08
N ASP A 262 -16.56 12.99 5.07
CA ASP A 262 -16.66 12.56 6.47
C ASP A 262 -17.47 13.52 7.35
N SER A 263 -18.28 14.38 6.75
CA SER A 263 -19.18 15.23 7.52
C SER A 263 -20.21 14.38 8.27
N HIS A 264 -20.21 14.44 9.60
CA HIS A 264 -21.18 13.73 10.43
C HIS A 264 -22.65 14.21 10.23
N TYR A 265 -22.81 15.39 9.69
CA TYR A 265 -24.13 16.02 9.53
C TYR A 265 -24.69 15.88 8.11
N GLN A 266 -23.85 15.66 7.11
CA GLN A 266 -24.22 15.66 5.69
C GLN A 266 -23.33 14.67 4.93
N PRO A 267 -23.70 13.38 4.88
CA PRO A 267 -22.86 12.37 4.23
C PRO A 267 -22.83 12.56 2.70
N PHE A 268 -21.62 12.65 2.15
CA PHE A 268 -21.37 12.74 0.69
C PHE A 268 -21.10 11.37 0.05
N ALA A 269 -21.57 10.29 0.64
CA ALA A 269 -21.30 8.95 0.13
C ALA A 269 -21.95 8.71 -1.23
N GLY A 270 -21.16 8.24 -2.21
CA GLY A 270 -21.64 7.85 -3.54
C GLY A 270 -21.87 9.00 -4.54
N ILE A 271 -21.53 10.24 -4.17
CA ILE A 271 -21.71 11.40 -5.05
C ILE A 271 -20.56 11.53 -6.05
N TYR A 272 -19.33 11.25 -5.60
CA TYR A 272 -18.14 11.37 -6.43
C TYR A 272 -17.75 10.05 -7.07
N SER A 273 -17.14 10.13 -8.25
CA SER A 273 -16.74 8.96 -9.04
C SER A 273 -15.61 8.16 -8.40
N THR A 274 -15.67 6.86 -8.63
CA THR A 274 -14.59 5.91 -8.31
C THR A 274 -14.33 5.06 -9.53
N TYR A 275 -13.06 4.92 -9.90
CA TYR A 275 -12.64 4.12 -11.04
C TYR A 275 -11.71 3.00 -10.61
N MET A 276 -11.67 1.91 -11.37
CA MET A 276 -10.69 0.86 -11.23
C MET A 276 -10.00 0.64 -12.57
N ILE A 277 -8.69 0.60 -12.57
CA ILE A 277 -7.90 0.31 -13.77
C ILE A 277 -7.20 -1.04 -13.61
N PRO A 278 -7.14 -1.88 -14.67
CA PRO A 278 -6.37 -3.12 -14.65
C PRO A 278 -4.88 -2.82 -14.55
N TYR A 279 -4.09 -3.78 -14.11
CA TYR A 279 -2.64 -3.71 -14.22
C TYR A 279 -2.20 -4.11 -15.64
N LEU A 280 -1.36 -3.29 -16.26
CA LEU A 280 -0.71 -3.56 -17.53
C LEU A 280 0.81 -3.45 -17.38
N GLU A 281 1.57 -4.21 -18.18
CA GLU A 281 3.03 -4.13 -18.19
C GLU A 281 3.53 -2.81 -18.81
N ASP A 282 2.78 -2.25 -19.76
CA ASP A 282 3.09 -0.95 -20.36
C ASP A 282 2.77 0.19 -19.38
N LYS A 283 3.83 0.78 -18.83
CA LYS A 283 3.72 1.90 -17.89
C LYS A 283 3.10 3.15 -18.49
N TYR A 284 3.23 3.37 -19.79
CA TYR A 284 2.67 4.56 -20.46
C TYR A 284 1.16 4.40 -20.64
N GLU A 285 0.69 3.21 -20.97
CA GLU A 285 -0.75 2.91 -20.97
C GLU A 285 -1.34 3.02 -19.56
N MET A 286 -0.66 2.46 -18.55
CA MET A 286 -1.03 2.63 -17.15
C MET A 286 -1.11 4.11 -16.76
N LEU A 287 -0.11 4.91 -17.14
CA LEU A 287 -0.06 6.36 -16.85
C LEU A 287 -1.25 7.09 -17.49
N ARG A 288 -1.60 6.75 -18.74
CA ARG A 288 -2.75 7.35 -19.44
C ARG A 288 -4.05 7.05 -18.70
N MET A 289 -4.33 5.75 -18.42
CA MET A 289 -5.54 5.34 -17.71
C MET A 289 -5.63 5.97 -16.31
N LEU A 290 -4.52 5.97 -15.56
CA LEU A 290 -4.47 6.58 -14.24
C LEU A 290 -4.72 8.08 -14.30
N SER A 291 -4.10 8.78 -15.27
CA SER A 291 -4.28 10.22 -15.45
C SER A 291 -5.72 10.56 -15.79
N ASP A 292 -6.35 9.80 -16.70
CA ASP A 292 -7.74 10.03 -17.09
C ASP A 292 -8.70 9.73 -15.92
N ALA A 293 -8.46 8.67 -15.15
CA ALA A 293 -9.26 8.36 -13.97
C ALA A 293 -9.14 9.45 -12.88
N ILE A 294 -7.94 9.96 -12.61
CA ILE A 294 -7.74 11.08 -11.66
C ILE A 294 -8.51 12.32 -12.11
N LYS A 295 -8.39 12.68 -13.39
CA LYS A 295 -9.13 13.81 -13.97
C LYS A 295 -10.65 13.60 -13.92
N GLY A 296 -11.12 12.37 -14.14
CA GLY A 296 -12.53 11.99 -13.98
C GLY A 296 -13.03 12.18 -12.55
N VAL A 297 -12.22 11.79 -11.54
CA VAL A 297 -12.53 12.05 -10.13
C VAL A 297 -12.59 13.56 -9.86
N TYR A 298 -11.63 14.34 -10.37
CA TYR A 298 -11.64 15.80 -10.23
C TYR A 298 -12.86 16.45 -10.90
N ALA A 299 -13.23 15.99 -12.10
CA ALA A 299 -14.39 16.50 -12.81
C ALA A 299 -15.70 16.23 -12.06
N SER A 300 -15.82 15.06 -11.38
CA SER A 300 -17.04 14.66 -10.67
C SER A 300 -17.43 15.60 -9.53
N VAL A 301 -16.50 16.41 -9.02
CA VAL A 301 -16.77 17.47 -8.03
C VAL A 301 -17.79 18.47 -8.60
N TYR A 302 -17.73 18.74 -9.88
CA TYR A 302 -18.49 19.78 -10.56
C TYR A 302 -19.66 19.26 -11.40
N TYR A 303 -19.99 17.98 -11.29
CA TYR A 303 -21.14 17.41 -11.97
C TYR A 303 -22.45 17.94 -11.38
N ARG A 304 -23.51 17.84 -12.16
CA ARG A 304 -24.84 18.36 -11.83
C ARG A 304 -25.31 17.85 -10.45
N ASP A 305 -25.17 16.57 -10.18
CA ASP A 305 -25.63 15.98 -8.92
C ASP A 305 -24.81 16.49 -7.72
N SER A 306 -23.49 16.63 -7.91
CA SER A 306 -22.60 17.21 -6.88
C SER A 306 -22.96 18.66 -6.59
N LYS A 307 -23.19 19.47 -7.64
CA LYS A 307 -23.61 20.87 -7.49
C LYS A 307 -24.97 20.99 -6.81
N ALA A 308 -25.95 20.17 -7.22
CA ALA A 308 -27.28 20.16 -6.61
C ALA A 308 -27.24 19.78 -5.12
N TYR A 309 -26.43 18.77 -4.77
CA TYR A 309 -26.25 18.34 -3.39
C TYR A 309 -25.61 19.43 -2.53
N MET A 310 -24.58 20.10 -3.02
CA MET A 310 -23.90 21.17 -2.31
C MET A 310 -24.83 22.37 -2.07
N GLN A 311 -25.64 22.72 -3.07
CA GLN A 311 -26.66 23.76 -2.92
C GLN A 311 -27.70 23.40 -1.86
N ALA A 312 -28.16 22.14 -1.84
CA ALA A 312 -29.13 21.66 -0.86
C ALA A 312 -28.58 21.61 0.57
N THR A 313 -27.27 21.46 0.72
CA THR A 313 -26.60 21.35 2.03
C THR A 313 -25.96 22.65 2.53
N SER A 314 -26.17 23.76 1.80
CA SER A 314 -25.60 25.08 2.13
C SER A 314 -24.05 25.10 2.14
N ASN A 315 -23.40 24.14 1.51
CA ASN A 315 -21.96 24.13 1.30
C ASN A 315 -21.59 24.97 0.08
N VAL A 316 -20.37 25.49 0.08
CA VAL A 316 -19.86 26.35 -1.00
C VAL A 316 -18.94 25.51 -1.87
N ILE A 317 -19.37 25.26 -3.12
CA ILE A 317 -18.68 24.36 -4.06
C ILE A 317 -17.26 24.81 -4.43
N ASP A 318 -17.00 26.12 -4.43
CA ASP A 318 -15.68 26.68 -4.72
C ASP A 318 -14.68 26.47 -3.57
N GLN A 319 -15.14 26.06 -2.40
CA GLN A 319 -14.32 25.67 -1.25
C GLN A 319 -14.07 24.17 -1.18
N GLU A 320 -14.75 23.37 -1.99
CA GLU A 320 -14.54 21.92 -2.02
C GLU A 320 -13.22 21.59 -2.73
N LYS A 321 -12.39 20.83 -2.01
CA LYS A 321 -11.09 20.38 -2.51
C LYS A 321 -11.02 18.87 -2.49
N MET A 322 -10.52 18.30 -3.58
CA MET A 322 -10.48 16.88 -3.79
C MET A 322 -9.06 16.32 -3.64
N ALA A 323 -8.86 15.47 -2.65
CA ALA A 323 -7.74 14.53 -2.65
C ALA A 323 -8.14 13.24 -3.40
N VAL A 324 -7.17 12.53 -3.97
CA VAL A 324 -7.41 11.28 -4.68
C VAL A 324 -6.60 10.15 -4.07
N ILE A 325 -7.27 9.06 -3.75
CA ILE A 325 -6.65 7.86 -3.23
C ILE A 325 -6.37 6.90 -4.38
N LEU A 326 -5.10 6.55 -4.56
CA LEU A 326 -4.64 5.48 -5.44
C LEU A 326 -4.38 4.25 -4.56
N GLN A 327 -5.21 3.22 -4.68
CA GLN A 327 -5.17 2.06 -3.79
C GLN A 327 -5.13 0.76 -4.58
N GLU A 328 -4.22 -0.12 -4.19
CA GLU A 328 -4.17 -1.49 -4.70
C GLU A 328 -5.50 -2.21 -4.43
N VAL A 329 -6.08 -2.81 -5.45
CA VAL A 329 -7.26 -3.66 -5.31
C VAL A 329 -6.81 -5.03 -4.83
N VAL A 330 -7.35 -5.47 -3.68
CA VAL A 330 -7.08 -6.81 -3.15
C VAL A 330 -7.92 -7.83 -3.91
N GLY A 331 -7.30 -8.93 -4.31
CA GLY A 331 -7.98 -10.00 -5.02
C GLY A 331 -7.00 -11.01 -5.61
N THR A 332 -7.55 -11.95 -6.34
CA THR A 332 -6.82 -12.98 -7.09
C THR A 332 -7.23 -12.92 -8.55
N GLN A 333 -6.27 -13.16 -9.41
CA GLN A 333 -6.51 -13.24 -10.85
C GLN A 333 -6.93 -14.66 -11.24
N TYR A 334 -8.06 -14.75 -11.94
CA TYR A 334 -8.61 -15.97 -12.51
C TYR A 334 -8.78 -15.77 -14.03
N GLY A 335 -7.74 -16.12 -14.80
CA GLY A 335 -7.71 -15.81 -16.23
C GLY A 335 -7.80 -14.30 -16.49
N ASP A 336 -8.88 -13.85 -17.12
CA ASP A 336 -9.14 -12.44 -17.42
C ASP A 336 -10.02 -11.74 -16.37
N ARG A 337 -10.23 -12.35 -15.21
CA ARG A 337 -11.05 -11.84 -14.12
C ARG A 337 -10.18 -11.56 -12.91
N TYR A 338 -10.52 -10.53 -12.14
CA TYR A 338 -9.84 -10.21 -10.89
C TYR A 338 -10.84 -9.87 -9.80
N TYR A 339 -10.82 -10.60 -8.71
CA TYR A 339 -11.71 -10.37 -7.58
C TYR A 339 -11.20 -11.04 -6.29
N PRO A 340 -11.57 -10.51 -5.11
CA PRO A 340 -11.28 -11.16 -3.83
C PRO A 340 -12.24 -12.33 -3.58
N ALA A 341 -11.80 -13.31 -2.83
CA ALA A 341 -12.68 -14.41 -2.39
C ALA A 341 -13.85 -13.90 -1.54
N ILE A 342 -13.58 -12.93 -0.63
CA ILE A 342 -14.60 -12.31 0.23
C ILE A 342 -14.37 -10.82 0.30
N SER A 343 -15.45 -10.06 0.18
CA SER A 343 -15.52 -8.65 0.56
C SER A 343 -16.52 -8.46 1.69
N GLY A 344 -16.35 -7.40 2.49
CA GLY A 344 -17.25 -7.15 3.59
C GLY A 344 -17.35 -5.69 3.98
N VAL A 345 -18.45 -5.36 4.66
CA VAL A 345 -18.66 -4.08 5.33
C VAL A 345 -18.96 -4.36 6.79
N ALA A 346 -18.04 -3.95 7.66
CA ALA A 346 -18.19 -4.07 9.10
C ALA A 346 -18.72 -2.75 9.69
N ARG A 347 -19.62 -2.86 10.67
CA ARG A 347 -20.15 -1.74 11.44
C ARG A 347 -20.00 -2.04 12.93
N SER A 348 -19.58 -1.05 13.71
CA SER A 348 -19.41 -1.17 15.15
C SER A 348 -20.75 -1.19 15.92
N ILE A 349 -21.85 -0.86 15.25
CA ILE A 349 -23.20 -0.89 15.84
C ILE A 349 -24.06 -1.83 15.04
N ASN A 350 -24.68 -2.77 15.73
CA ASN A 350 -25.74 -3.64 15.22
C ASN A 350 -27.10 -2.97 15.49
N TYR A 351 -27.69 -2.39 14.44
CA TYR A 351 -28.99 -1.70 14.58
C TYR A 351 -30.17 -2.64 14.70
N TYR A 352 -30.00 -3.92 14.38
CA TYR A 352 -31.05 -4.94 14.41
C TYR A 352 -30.51 -6.23 15.03
N PRO A 353 -30.24 -6.22 16.37
CA PRO A 353 -29.78 -7.41 17.04
C PRO A 353 -30.81 -8.54 16.95
N ILE A 354 -30.34 -9.78 16.78
CA ILE A 354 -31.16 -10.96 16.64
C ILE A 354 -30.86 -11.92 17.80
N ASN A 355 -31.88 -12.44 18.45
CA ASN A 355 -31.77 -13.34 19.61
C ASN A 355 -30.90 -12.70 20.75
N ASP A 356 -29.75 -13.33 21.02
CA ASP A 356 -28.86 -12.95 22.11
C ASP A 356 -27.84 -11.88 21.73
N GLU A 357 -27.87 -11.36 20.47
CA GLU A 357 -26.99 -10.30 20.02
C GLU A 357 -27.27 -8.99 20.73
N THR A 358 -26.26 -8.15 20.92
CA THR A 358 -26.39 -6.77 21.42
C THR A 358 -25.99 -5.75 20.36
N ALA A 359 -26.39 -4.50 20.56
CA ALA A 359 -26.08 -3.43 19.62
C ALA A 359 -24.57 -3.14 19.53
N GLU A 360 -23.86 -3.33 20.64
CA GLU A 360 -22.42 -3.02 20.77
C GLU A 360 -21.52 -4.06 20.09
N GLU A 361 -22.02 -5.25 19.80
CA GLU A 361 -21.26 -6.33 19.15
C GLU A 361 -21.01 -6.07 17.65
N GLY A 362 -21.73 -5.11 17.10
CA GLY A 362 -21.59 -4.75 15.69
C GLY A 362 -22.13 -5.81 14.73
N THR A 363 -21.92 -5.60 13.45
CA THR A 363 -22.35 -6.55 12.41
C THR A 363 -21.46 -6.44 11.19
N VAL A 364 -21.35 -7.53 10.42
CA VAL A 364 -20.60 -7.60 9.16
C VAL A 364 -21.52 -8.12 8.07
N SER A 365 -21.51 -7.45 6.91
CA SER A 365 -22.10 -7.94 5.67
C SER A 365 -21.01 -8.51 4.79
N LEU A 366 -21.08 -9.76 4.41
CA LEU A 366 -20.07 -10.48 3.63
C LEU A 366 -20.64 -10.87 2.25
N ALA A 367 -19.79 -10.81 1.22
CA ALA A 367 -20.13 -11.26 -0.12
C ALA A 367 -18.87 -11.75 -0.87
N LEU A 368 -19.05 -12.68 -1.80
CA LEU A 368 -18.06 -13.07 -2.80
C LEU A 368 -17.84 -11.90 -3.77
N GLY A 369 -16.60 -11.72 -4.21
CA GLY A 369 -16.25 -10.77 -5.25
C GLY A 369 -15.99 -9.35 -4.75
N LEU A 370 -16.01 -8.37 -5.64
CA LEU A 370 -15.70 -6.97 -5.32
C LEU A 370 -16.75 -6.34 -4.40
N GLY A 371 -16.28 -5.60 -3.42
CA GLY A 371 -17.12 -4.91 -2.42
C GLY A 371 -18.15 -3.92 -2.99
N LYS A 372 -18.00 -3.48 -4.24
CA LYS A 372 -19.01 -2.68 -4.94
C LYS A 372 -20.36 -3.41 -4.99
N TYR A 373 -20.37 -4.75 -5.08
CA TYR A 373 -21.58 -5.54 -5.03
C TYR A 373 -22.42 -5.30 -3.75
N ILE A 374 -21.73 -5.15 -2.61
CA ILE A 374 -22.38 -4.86 -1.32
C ILE A 374 -22.93 -3.43 -1.32
N VAL A 375 -22.15 -2.48 -1.82
CA VAL A 375 -22.55 -1.05 -1.88
C VAL A 375 -23.76 -0.84 -2.80
N ASP A 376 -23.82 -1.58 -3.90
CA ASP A 376 -24.95 -1.53 -4.86
C ASP A 376 -26.21 -2.30 -4.35
N GLY A 377 -26.20 -2.78 -3.10
CA GLY A 377 -27.35 -3.45 -2.48
C GLY A 377 -27.53 -4.91 -2.87
N GLY A 378 -26.46 -5.58 -3.31
CA GLY A 378 -26.49 -7.02 -3.57
C GLY A 378 -26.77 -7.86 -2.31
N LEU A 379 -27.17 -9.11 -2.51
CA LEU A 379 -27.42 -10.05 -1.41
C LEU A 379 -26.12 -10.37 -0.69
N THR A 380 -26.10 -10.17 0.63
CA THR A 380 -24.92 -10.37 1.48
C THR A 380 -25.26 -11.29 2.65
N LEU A 381 -24.29 -12.05 3.12
CA LEU A 381 -24.43 -12.78 4.36
C LEU A 381 -24.22 -11.81 5.53
N ARG A 382 -25.21 -11.67 6.41
CA ARG A 382 -25.11 -10.84 7.62
C ARG A 382 -24.65 -11.70 8.78
N VAL A 383 -23.57 -11.32 9.42
CA VAL A 383 -22.94 -12.03 10.53
C VAL A 383 -22.72 -11.07 11.71
N CYS A 384 -23.10 -11.50 12.93
CA CYS A 384 -22.58 -10.87 14.14
C CYS A 384 -21.23 -11.50 14.49
N PRO A 385 -20.13 -10.71 14.63
CA PRO A 385 -18.79 -11.28 14.87
C PRO A 385 -18.68 -12.10 16.17
N TYR A 386 -19.50 -11.80 17.17
CA TYR A 386 -19.53 -12.53 18.45
C TYR A 386 -20.37 -13.81 18.41
N HIS A 387 -21.23 -13.96 17.39
CA HIS A 387 -22.12 -15.10 17.18
C HIS A 387 -22.02 -15.59 15.72
N PRO A 388 -20.83 -16.00 15.23
CA PRO A 388 -20.63 -16.32 13.81
C PRO A 388 -21.40 -17.58 13.34
N ASP A 389 -21.81 -18.42 14.26
CA ASP A 389 -22.62 -19.63 14.05
C ASP A 389 -24.13 -19.35 13.96
N LYS A 390 -24.57 -18.15 14.38
CA LYS A 390 -25.99 -17.77 14.40
C LYS A 390 -26.33 -16.85 13.24
N VAL A 391 -26.43 -17.40 12.05
CA VAL A 391 -26.76 -16.64 10.84
C VAL A 391 -28.21 -16.88 10.44
N LEU A 392 -29.04 -15.82 10.49
CA LEU A 392 -30.48 -15.91 10.18
C LEU A 392 -30.73 -16.46 8.77
N GLN A 393 -29.93 -16.06 7.78
CA GLN A 393 -30.10 -16.48 6.38
C GLN A 393 -29.83 -17.97 6.16
N THR A 394 -29.18 -18.66 7.09
CA THR A 394 -28.89 -20.09 7.02
C THR A 394 -29.67 -20.91 8.08
N SER A 395 -30.56 -20.25 8.84
CA SER A 395 -31.32 -20.90 9.90
C SER A 395 -32.34 -21.95 9.39
N GLU A 396 -32.89 -21.73 8.20
CA GLU A 396 -33.81 -22.64 7.53
C GLU A 396 -33.40 -22.80 6.06
N MET A 397 -33.57 -24.00 5.51
CA MET A 397 -33.16 -24.32 4.15
C MET A 397 -33.82 -23.43 3.09
N GLU A 398 -35.14 -23.22 3.22
CA GLU A 398 -35.87 -22.38 2.27
C GLU A 398 -35.36 -20.92 2.30
N ILE A 399 -35.03 -20.41 3.46
CA ILE A 399 -34.42 -19.07 3.63
C ILE A 399 -33.05 -19.07 3.01
N ALA A 400 -32.19 -20.05 3.30
CA ALA A 400 -30.86 -20.15 2.78
C ALA A 400 -30.82 -20.14 1.24
N LEU A 401 -31.67 -20.94 0.60
CA LEU A 401 -31.73 -21.00 -0.86
C LEU A 401 -32.23 -19.69 -1.51
N ARG A 402 -33.08 -18.93 -0.81
CA ARG A 402 -33.61 -17.65 -1.30
C ARG A 402 -32.68 -16.48 -1.05
N GLU A 403 -32.03 -16.44 0.11
CA GLU A 403 -31.23 -15.30 0.58
C GLU A 403 -29.72 -15.47 0.34
N THR A 404 -29.32 -16.56 -0.34
CA THR A 404 -27.92 -16.81 -0.70
C THR A 404 -27.52 -15.98 -1.92
N GLN A 405 -26.31 -15.50 -1.92
CA GLN A 405 -25.72 -14.78 -3.03
C GLN A 405 -25.62 -15.66 -4.29
N THR A 406 -26.16 -15.19 -5.42
CA THR A 406 -26.13 -15.90 -6.72
C THR A 406 -25.27 -15.21 -7.75
N ARG A 407 -24.91 -13.95 -7.54
CA ARG A 407 -24.13 -13.12 -8.45
C ARG A 407 -23.06 -12.35 -7.68
N PHE A 408 -21.99 -11.98 -8.37
CA PHE A 408 -20.95 -11.15 -7.81
C PHE A 408 -20.33 -10.25 -8.88
N TYR A 409 -19.46 -9.32 -8.46
CA TYR A 409 -18.71 -8.46 -9.35
C TYR A 409 -17.24 -8.84 -9.37
N ALA A 410 -16.66 -8.83 -10.58
CA ALA A 410 -15.23 -8.97 -10.82
C ALA A 410 -14.74 -7.85 -11.74
N LEU A 411 -13.47 -7.52 -11.64
CA LEU A 411 -12.83 -6.61 -12.59
C LEU A 411 -12.48 -7.36 -13.88
N ASP A 412 -12.78 -6.78 -15.04
CA ASP A 412 -12.38 -7.28 -16.34
C ASP A 412 -10.95 -6.86 -16.66
N LEU A 413 -10.06 -7.84 -16.85
CA LEU A 413 -8.67 -7.62 -17.25
C LEU A 413 -8.43 -7.68 -18.76
N LYS A 414 -9.45 -8.04 -19.56
CA LYS A 414 -9.35 -8.05 -21.05
C LYS A 414 -9.26 -6.67 -21.64
N ASN A 415 -9.83 -5.68 -20.95
CA ASN A 415 -9.79 -4.30 -21.39
C ASN A 415 -8.39 -3.72 -21.25
N ASN A 416 -7.62 -3.87 -22.33
CA ASN A 416 -6.36 -3.16 -22.50
C ASN A 416 -6.61 -1.65 -22.56
N GLY A 417 -5.58 -0.86 -22.27
CA GLY A 417 -5.67 0.58 -22.18
C GLY A 417 -6.33 1.30 -23.36
N HIS A 418 -6.37 0.70 -24.56
CA HIS A 418 -6.97 1.31 -25.74
C HIS A 418 -8.48 1.56 -25.64
N ASN A 419 -9.19 0.76 -24.86
CA ASN A 419 -10.65 0.84 -24.70
C ASN A 419 -11.08 1.41 -23.33
N PHE A 420 -10.16 1.97 -22.56
CA PHE A 420 -10.50 2.52 -21.25
C PHE A 420 -11.52 3.65 -21.36
N SER A 421 -12.63 3.52 -20.65
CA SER A 421 -13.71 4.51 -20.53
C SER A 421 -13.91 4.88 -19.06
N LEU A 422 -14.40 6.08 -18.83
CA LEU A 422 -14.84 6.56 -17.51
C LEU A 422 -16.32 6.31 -17.24
N ASP A 423 -16.99 5.51 -18.05
CA ASP A 423 -18.36 5.09 -17.79
C ASP A 423 -18.44 4.21 -16.54
N ASP A 424 -19.46 4.39 -15.72
CA ASP A 424 -19.65 3.59 -14.50
C ASP A 424 -19.80 2.11 -14.86
N GLY A 425 -18.97 1.29 -14.24
CA GLY A 425 -18.98 -0.15 -14.45
C GLY A 425 -18.34 -0.64 -15.75
N PHE A 426 -17.63 0.20 -16.49
CA PHE A 426 -16.94 -0.18 -17.74
C PHE A 426 -16.07 -1.43 -17.60
N ASN A 427 -15.30 -1.54 -16.52
CA ASN A 427 -14.42 -2.69 -16.24
C ASN A 427 -15.07 -3.69 -15.28
N LEU A 428 -16.38 -3.66 -15.09
CA LEU A 428 -17.07 -4.45 -14.10
C LEU A 428 -17.85 -5.59 -14.75
N LEU A 429 -17.41 -6.82 -14.48
CA LEU A 429 -18.12 -8.04 -14.88
C LEU A 429 -19.16 -8.40 -13.81
N LYS A 430 -20.39 -8.67 -14.28
CA LYS A 430 -21.47 -9.24 -13.44
C LYS A 430 -21.52 -10.73 -13.68
N LEU A 431 -21.00 -11.51 -12.75
CA LEU A 431 -20.80 -12.94 -12.85
C LEU A 431 -21.75 -13.71 -11.91
N THR A 432 -21.90 -14.99 -12.17
CA THR A 432 -22.66 -15.91 -11.32
C THR A 432 -21.74 -16.72 -10.41
N VAL A 433 -22.26 -17.26 -9.30
CA VAL A 433 -21.50 -18.14 -8.40
C VAL A 433 -20.92 -19.36 -9.15
N LYS A 434 -21.58 -19.84 -10.21
CA LYS A 434 -21.06 -20.90 -11.08
C LYS A 434 -19.78 -20.50 -11.82
N ASP A 435 -19.63 -19.22 -12.17
CA ASP A 435 -18.39 -18.72 -12.76
C ASP A 435 -17.25 -18.79 -11.75
N ALA A 436 -17.49 -18.47 -10.48
CA ALA A 436 -16.52 -18.58 -9.40
C ALA A 436 -16.17 -20.05 -9.06
N GLU A 437 -17.12 -20.98 -9.19
CA GLU A 437 -16.87 -22.42 -9.09
C GLU A 437 -15.90 -22.88 -10.19
N ASN A 438 -16.14 -22.47 -11.44
CA ASN A 438 -15.26 -22.78 -12.56
C ASN A 438 -13.85 -22.18 -12.40
N ASP A 439 -13.74 -21.04 -11.72
CA ASP A 439 -12.47 -20.39 -11.38
C ASP A 439 -11.74 -21.09 -10.19
N GLY A 440 -12.40 -22.03 -9.48
CA GLY A 440 -11.87 -22.67 -8.27
C GLY A 440 -11.80 -21.73 -7.05
N ALA A 441 -12.63 -20.68 -7.03
CA ALA A 441 -12.57 -19.63 -6.00
C ALA A 441 -13.46 -19.93 -4.78
N LEU A 442 -14.21 -21.03 -4.78
CA LEU A 442 -15.24 -21.31 -3.78
C LEU A 442 -14.82 -22.27 -2.67
N ASP A 443 -13.67 -22.93 -2.76
CA ASP A 443 -13.25 -24.05 -1.90
C ASP A 443 -13.39 -23.80 -0.39
N TYR A 444 -13.22 -22.53 0.05
CA TYR A 444 -13.23 -22.15 1.47
C TYR A 444 -14.45 -21.31 1.88
N ILE A 445 -15.34 -20.98 0.94
CA ILE A 445 -16.41 -20.00 1.19
C ILE A 445 -17.81 -20.47 0.76
N ALA A 446 -17.93 -21.66 0.19
CA ALA A 446 -19.20 -22.18 -0.26
C ALA A 446 -19.60 -23.45 0.45
N SER A 447 -20.90 -23.68 0.52
CA SER A 447 -21.53 -24.93 0.91
C SER A 447 -22.33 -25.48 -0.26
N THR A 448 -22.47 -26.78 -0.33
CA THR A 448 -23.24 -27.47 -1.38
C THR A 448 -24.59 -27.91 -0.84
N TYR A 449 -25.65 -27.56 -1.56
CA TYR A 449 -26.97 -28.11 -1.27
C TYR A 449 -27.12 -29.50 -1.89
N ASP A 450 -27.42 -30.48 -1.05
CA ASP A 450 -27.78 -31.86 -1.45
C ASP A 450 -29.31 -31.97 -1.58
N PRO A 451 -29.83 -32.07 -2.82
CA PRO A 451 -31.27 -32.11 -3.03
C PRO A 451 -31.89 -33.46 -2.65
N TYR A 452 -31.11 -34.55 -2.52
CA TYR A 452 -31.61 -35.87 -2.13
C TYR A 452 -31.82 -35.97 -0.63
N ASP A 453 -30.84 -35.52 0.14
CA ASP A 453 -30.91 -35.54 1.60
C ASP A 453 -31.57 -34.26 2.15
N MET A 454 -31.83 -33.27 1.29
CA MET A 454 -32.34 -31.93 1.66
C MET A 454 -31.50 -31.26 2.77
N VAL A 455 -30.17 -31.33 2.65
CA VAL A 455 -29.23 -30.73 3.61
C VAL A 455 -28.22 -29.86 2.92
N ILE A 456 -27.71 -28.89 3.64
CA ILE A 456 -26.55 -28.07 3.22
C ILE A 456 -25.29 -28.68 3.85
N ARG A 457 -24.30 -29.01 3.05
CA ARG A 457 -23.00 -29.57 3.46
C ARG A 457 -21.90 -28.53 3.23
N ASP A 458 -21.00 -28.42 4.18
CA ASP A 458 -19.85 -27.52 4.03
C ASP A 458 -18.91 -28.02 2.92
N GLY A 459 -18.45 -27.06 2.11
CA GLY A 459 -17.55 -27.31 0.99
C GLY A 459 -18.25 -27.62 -0.34
N ILE A 460 -17.43 -27.79 -1.38
CA ILE A 460 -17.89 -28.11 -2.73
C ILE A 460 -17.79 -29.64 -2.93
N TYR A 461 -18.89 -30.23 -3.25
CA TYR A 461 -18.96 -31.64 -3.64
C TYR A 461 -19.24 -31.71 -5.13
N PRO A 462 -18.49 -32.50 -5.91
CA PRO A 462 -18.83 -32.73 -7.31
C PRO A 462 -20.24 -33.27 -7.38
N ALA A 463 -21.09 -32.67 -8.22
CA ALA A 463 -22.42 -33.19 -8.46
C ALA A 463 -22.30 -34.66 -8.83
N ALA A 464 -22.99 -35.53 -8.12
CA ALA A 464 -23.04 -36.94 -8.49
C ALA A 464 -23.59 -36.98 -9.92
N VAL A 465 -22.74 -37.36 -10.86
CA VAL A 465 -23.13 -37.60 -12.24
C VAL A 465 -24.03 -38.85 -12.19
N SER A 466 -25.33 -38.65 -12.23
CA SER A 466 -26.30 -39.69 -12.45
C SER A 466 -26.45 -39.97 -13.93
#